data_939df3285df0ad685f2b6669b7e9de67
#
_entry.id   939df3285df0ad685f2b6669b7e9de67
#
_cell.length_a   1.000
_cell.length_b   1.000
_cell.length_c   1.000
_cell.angle_alpha   90.00
_cell.angle_beta   90.00
_cell.angle_gamma   90.00
#
_symmetry.space_group_name_H-M   'P 1'
#
loop_
_entity.id
_entity.type
_entity.pdbx_description
1 polymer ?
#
loop_
_entity_poly.entity_id
_entity_poly.type
_entity_poly.pdbx_seq_one_letter_code
_entity_poly.pdbx_strand_id
1 'polypeptide(L)'
;GTVTFQLYQNRELDEMDVGESTLTTIQADPNSEYNAQLCEKRPKKYSYQMHFNYQKNNEDGTPDDNWNKAIANTAFRQCFYKGLELTNWYARTNKINPLKCENDYYTMPGVCYNTQGQEYSTLVAKEMGFDSEAYDGKTMIRLRSNNGDIADLKKQAMEELSAIGVTFPVKAAYFIIASSTSALDNATILKQC
;
A
#
# COMPACT_ATOMS: atom_id res chain seq x y z
N GLY A 1 -15.50 17.92 2.37
CA GLY A 1 -14.39 18.57 1.68
C GLY A 1 -14.64 20.04 1.38
N THR A 2 -15.67 20.39 0.60
CA THR A 2 -15.90 21.78 0.15
C THR A 2 -16.24 22.71 1.32
N VAL A 3 -17.12 22.30 2.22
CA VAL A 3 -17.51 23.10 3.39
C VAL A 3 -16.31 23.33 4.32
N THR A 4 -15.50 22.30 4.57
CA THR A 4 -14.31 22.43 5.44
C THR A 4 -13.30 23.42 4.85
N PHE A 5 -13.12 23.40 3.51
CA PHE A 5 -12.24 24.38 2.86
C PHE A 5 -12.76 25.81 2.94
N GLN A 6 -14.08 26.02 2.81
CA GLN A 6 -14.69 27.33 3.01
C GLN A 6 -14.51 27.85 4.44
N LEU A 7 -14.68 26.99 5.44
CA LEU A 7 -14.42 27.37 6.86
C LEU A 7 -12.95 27.76 7.06
N TYR A 8 -12.02 27.05 6.46
CA TYR A 8 -10.60 27.39 6.49
C TYR A 8 -10.34 28.75 5.82
N GLN A 9 -10.91 28.99 4.65
CA GLN A 9 -10.80 30.26 3.94
C GLN A 9 -11.37 31.44 4.75
N ASN A 10 -12.44 31.20 5.50
CA ASN A 10 -13.05 32.18 6.40
C ASN A 10 -12.27 32.38 7.72
N ARG A 11 -11.17 31.64 7.93
CA ARG A 11 -10.37 31.65 9.19
C ARG A 11 -11.15 31.13 10.40
N GLU A 12 -12.11 30.25 10.17
CA GLU A 12 -12.85 29.55 11.21
C GLU A 12 -12.15 28.23 11.64
N LEU A 13 -11.15 27.79 10.87
CA LEU A 13 -10.29 26.63 11.17
C LEU A 13 -8.83 27.01 11.01
N ASP A 14 -7.99 26.54 11.94
CA ASP A 14 -6.53 26.72 11.90
C ASP A 14 -5.85 25.72 10.97
N GLU A 15 -6.43 24.52 10.81
CA GLU A 15 -5.93 23.46 9.94
C GLU A 15 -7.07 22.60 9.38
N MET A 16 -6.82 21.92 8.29
CA MET A 16 -7.74 20.95 7.71
C MET A 16 -7.03 19.86 6.91
N ASP A 17 -7.62 18.69 6.86
CA ASP A 17 -7.21 17.66 5.89
C ASP A 17 -7.65 18.05 4.48
N VAL A 18 -6.69 18.12 3.56
CA VAL A 18 -6.95 18.45 2.15
C VAL A 18 -7.27 17.16 1.39
N GLY A 19 -8.52 17.04 0.93
CA GLY A 19 -8.95 15.96 0.05
C GLY A 19 -8.58 16.21 -1.41
N GLU A 20 -8.71 15.20 -2.26
CA GLU A 20 -8.28 15.24 -3.66
C GLU A 20 -8.91 16.41 -4.45
N SER A 21 -10.22 16.62 -4.32
CA SER A 21 -10.92 17.71 -5.03
C SER A 21 -10.43 19.10 -4.61
N THR A 22 -10.24 19.31 -3.30
CA THR A 22 -9.71 20.58 -2.76
C THR A 22 -8.27 20.80 -3.20
N LEU A 23 -7.44 19.77 -3.16
CA LEU A 23 -6.06 19.84 -3.64
C LEU A 23 -6.00 20.23 -5.12
N THR A 24 -6.80 19.57 -5.96
CA THR A 24 -6.90 19.90 -7.39
C THR A 24 -7.31 21.36 -7.60
N THR A 25 -8.25 21.86 -6.82
CA THR A 25 -8.69 23.26 -6.90
C THR A 25 -7.57 24.24 -6.51
N ILE A 26 -6.83 23.96 -5.42
CA ILE A 26 -5.73 24.80 -4.98
C ILE A 26 -4.60 24.80 -6.02
N GLN A 27 -4.26 23.65 -6.57
CA GLN A 27 -3.16 23.51 -7.54
C GLN A 27 -3.52 24.00 -8.95
N ALA A 28 -4.81 24.14 -9.28
CA ALA A 28 -5.24 24.70 -10.56
C ALA A 28 -4.90 26.20 -10.70
N ASP A 29 -4.77 26.91 -9.58
CA ASP A 29 -4.31 28.31 -9.55
C ASP A 29 -2.89 28.40 -8.97
N PRO A 30 -1.86 28.58 -9.81
CA PRO A 30 -0.47 28.71 -9.35
C PRO A 30 -0.23 29.89 -8.40
N ASN A 31 -1.09 30.89 -8.43
CA ASN A 31 -1.01 32.10 -7.59
C ASN A 31 -1.83 31.97 -6.29
N SER A 32 -2.51 30.85 -6.08
CA SER A 32 -3.26 30.64 -4.87
C SER A 32 -2.37 30.73 -3.62
N GLU A 33 -2.75 31.60 -2.68
CA GLU A 33 -2.07 31.73 -1.39
C GLU A 33 -2.02 30.39 -0.61
N TYR A 34 -2.96 29.49 -0.89
CA TYR A 34 -3.08 28.18 -0.25
C TYR A 34 -2.01 27.20 -0.71
N ASN A 35 -1.37 27.39 -1.88
CA ASN A 35 -0.27 26.53 -2.31
C ASN A 35 0.91 26.56 -1.32
N ALA A 36 1.25 27.73 -0.78
CA ALA A 36 2.31 27.88 0.21
C ALA A 36 1.95 27.30 1.59
N GLN A 37 0.66 27.03 1.82
CA GLN A 37 0.15 26.48 3.08
C GLN A 37 -0.01 24.95 3.03
N LEU A 38 0.15 24.33 1.86
CA LEU A 38 0.11 22.89 1.72
C LEU A 38 1.29 22.24 2.46
N CYS A 39 0.94 21.38 3.40
CA CYS A 39 1.90 20.56 4.14
C CYS A 39 1.81 19.11 3.74
N GLU A 40 2.93 18.40 3.71
CA GLU A 40 2.92 16.96 3.51
C GLU A 40 2.27 16.26 4.70
N LYS A 41 1.47 15.23 4.39
CA LYS A 41 0.91 14.36 5.44
C LYS A 41 2.02 13.58 6.12
N ARG A 42 1.99 13.58 7.44
CA ARG A 42 2.88 12.72 8.23
C ARG A 42 2.39 11.27 8.22
N PRO A 43 3.29 10.29 8.38
CA PRO A 43 2.90 8.91 8.60
C PRO A 43 1.92 8.82 9.79
N LYS A 44 0.84 8.08 9.62
CA LYS A 44 -0.09 7.79 10.71
C LYS A 44 0.43 6.61 11.51
N LYS A 45 0.03 6.49 12.78
CA LYS A 45 0.37 5.34 13.63
C LYS A 45 -0.28 4.02 13.21
N TYR A 46 -1.14 4.04 12.20
CA TYR A 46 -1.79 2.87 11.64
C TYR A 46 -1.30 2.62 10.23
N SER A 47 -1.06 1.36 9.88
CA SER A 47 -0.91 0.92 8.51
C SER A 47 -2.01 -0.07 8.14
N TYR A 48 -2.34 -0.11 6.86
CA TYR A 48 -3.21 -1.12 6.29
C TYR A 48 -2.35 -2.21 5.69
N GLN A 49 -2.78 -3.46 5.88
CA GLN A 49 -2.06 -4.62 5.36
C GLN A 49 -2.99 -5.45 4.50
N MET A 50 -2.43 -6.07 3.48
CA MET A 50 -3.09 -7.10 2.71
C MET A 50 -2.77 -8.46 3.34
N HIS A 51 -3.80 -9.17 3.80
CA HIS A 51 -3.65 -10.49 4.37
C HIS A 51 -4.14 -11.55 3.40
N PHE A 52 -3.37 -12.61 3.26
CA PHE A 52 -3.80 -13.78 2.51
C PHE A 52 -4.56 -14.76 3.40
N ASN A 53 -5.66 -15.29 2.87
CA ASN A 53 -6.35 -16.39 3.53
C ASN A 53 -5.65 -17.71 3.18
N TYR A 54 -5.00 -18.33 4.15
CA TYR A 54 -4.30 -19.62 3.98
C TYR A 54 -5.20 -20.85 4.05
N GLN A 55 -6.45 -20.66 4.46
CA GLN A 55 -7.45 -21.72 4.62
C GLN A 55 -8.78 -21.28 3.99
N LYS A 56 -8.73 -21.00 2.69
CA LYS A 56 -9.91 -20.62 1.93
C LYS A 56 -10.79 -21.83 1.68
N ASN A 57 -12.09 -21.64 1.85
CA ASN A 57 -13.11 -22.60 1.48
C ASN A 57 -13.86 -22.15 0.22
N ASN A 58 -14.38 -23.10 -0.51
CA ASN A 58 -15.37 -22.93 -1.56
C ASN A 58 -16.73 -22.50 -0.97
N GLU A 59 -17.67 -22.10 -1.82
CA GLU A 59 -19.02 -21.71 -1.40
C GLU A 59 -19.80 -22.83 -0.70
N ASP A 60 -19.49 -24.09 -1.02
CA ASP A 60 -20.07 -25.28 -0.39
C ASP A 60 -19.43 -25.68 0.94
N GLY A 61 -18.44 -24.88 1.41
CA GLY A 61 -17.70 -25.11 2.65
C GLY A 61 -16.51 -26.07 2.53
N THR A 62 -16.29 -26.70 1.38
CA THR A 62 -15.11 -27.55 1.17
C THR A 62 -13.84 -26.72 1.01
N PRO A 63 -12.64 -27.23 1.38
CA PRO A 63 -11.38 -26.51 1.17
C PRO A 63 -11.13 -26.19 -0.32
N ASP A 64 -10.72 -24.95 -0.62
CA ASP A 64 -10.17 -24.60 -1.93
C ASP A 64 -8.71 -25.06 -1.99
N ASP A 65 -8.51 -26.36 -2.29
CA ASP A 65 -7.18 -26.97 -2.30
C ASP A 65 -6.22 -26.28 -3.28
N ASN A 66 -6.74 -25.80 -4.42
CA ASN A 66 -5.91 -25.14 -5.43
C ASN A 66 -5.32 -23.83 -4.90
N TRP A 67 -6.16 -22.98 -4.29
CA TRP A 67 -5.71 -21.76 -3.65
C TRP A 67 -4.83 -22.05 -2.43
N ASN A 68 -5.25 -22.96 -1.56
CA ASN A 68 -4.55 -23.23 -0.29
C ASN A 68 -3.13 -23.76 -0.52
N LYS A 69 -2.93 -24.61 -1.53
CA LYS A 69 -1.60 -25.04 -1.97
C LYS A 69 -0.80 -23.89 -2.57
N ALA A 70 -1.41 -23.09 -3.44
CA ALA A 70 -0.74 -21.98 -4.09
C ALA A 70 -0.25 -20.93 -3.08
N ILE A 71 -1.11 -20.53 -2.14
CA ILE A 71 -0.75 -19.50 -1.16
C ILE A 71 0.26 -19.96 -0.11
N ALA A 72 0.39 -21.26 0.12
CA ALA A 72 1.45 -21.83 0.97
C ALA A 72 2.85 -21.71 0.33
N ASN A 73 2.94 -21.56 -1.00
CA ASN A 73 4.20 -21.43 -1.72
C ASN A 73 4.81 -20.02 -1.56
N THR A 74 6.09 -19.96 -1.20
CA THR A 74 6.78 -18.69 -0.93
C THR A 74 7.01 -17.88 -2.21
N ALA A 75 7.45 -18.52 -3.30
CA ALA A 75 7.68 -17.82 -4.57
C ALA A 75 6.36 -17.21 -5.11
N PHE A 76 5.23 -17.93 -4.96
CA PHE A 76 3.91 -17.42 -5.32
C PHE A 76 3.54 -16.17 -4.52
N ARG A 77 3.72 -16.16 -3.19
CA ARG A 77 3.49 -14.95 -2.37
C ARG A 77 4.41 -13.80 -2.74
N GLN A 78 5.67 -14.11 -3.04
CA GLN A 78 6.64 -13.08 -3.48
C GLN A 78 6.26 -12.46 -4.82
N CYS A 79 5.58 -13.19 -5.71
CA CYS A 79 5.04 -12.61 -6.94
C CYS A 79 4.03 -11.49 -6.65
N PHE A 80 3.16 -11.64 -5.65
CA PHE A 80 2.29 -10.53 -5.22
C PHE A 80 3.09 -9.39 -4.60
N TYR A 81 3.97 -9.70 -3.67
CA TYR A 81 4.73 -8.68 -2.95
C TYR A 81 5.62 -7.83 -3.88
N LYS A 82 6.29 -8.45 -4.85
CA LYS A 82 7.21 -7.75 -5.75
C LYS A 82 6.56 -7.29 -7.07
N GLY A 83 5.49 -7.95 -7.48
CA GLY A 83 4.88 -7.74 -8.80
C GLY A 83 3.73 -6.76 -8.82
N LEU A 84 3.06 -6.50 -7.70
CA LEU A 84 1.95 -5.55 -7.68
C LEU A 84 2.48 -4.12 -7.82
N GLU A 85 2.10 -3.44 -8.91
CA GLU A 85 2.39 -2.03 -9.13
C GLU A 85 1.25 -1.17 -8.54
N LEU A 86 1.43 -0.71 -7.30
CA LEU A 86 0.39 -0.05 -6.52
C LEU A 86 0.37 1.48 -6.63
N THR A 87 1.17 2.08 -7.50
CA THR A 87 1.25 3.55 -7.65
C THR A 87 -0.12 4.17 -7.91
N ASN A 88 -0.91 3.59 -8.82
CA ASN A 88 -2.26 4.08 -9.13
C ASN A 88 -3.23 3.89 -7.96
N TRP A 89 -3.07 2.85 -7.17
CA TRP A 89 -3.83 2.65 -5.93
C TRP A 89 -3.52 3.75 -4.92
N TYR A 90 -2.25 4.01 -4.67
CA TYR A 90 -1.82 5.03 -3.72
C TYR A 90 -2.17 6.44 -4.18
N ALA A 91 -2.18 6.69 -5.51
CA ALA A 91 -2.55 7.99 -6.08
C ALA A 91 -3.97 8.46 -5.70
N ARG A 92 -4.87 7.54 -5.35
CA ARG A 92 -6.19 7.91 -4.83
C ARG A 92 -6.14 8.58 -3.46
N THR A 93 -5.14 8.24 -2.66
CA THR A 93 -4.96 8.80 -1.31
C THR A 93 -3.96 9.95 -1.29
N ASN A 94 -2.91 9.83 -2.10
CA ASN A 94 -1.87 10.84 -2.24
C ASN A 94 -1.49 11.01 -3.71
N LYS A 95 -2.11 11.98 -4.36
CA LYS A 95 -1.94 12.25 -5.79
C LYS A 95 -0.58 12.86 -6.12
N ILE A 96 0.00 13.62 -5.18
CA ILE A 96 1.28 14.32 -5.39
C ILE A 96 2.45 13.33 -5.31
N ASN A 97 2.46 12.48 -4.29
CA ASN A 97 3.51 11.50 -4.08
C ASN A 97 2.90 10.16 -3.62
N PRO A 98 2.35 9.38 -4.57
CA PRO A 98 1.67 8.14 -4.27
C PRO A 98 2.51 7.17 -3.44
N LEU A 99 3.79 7.04 -3.77
CA LEU A 99 4.69 6.08 -3.15
C LEU A 99 4.98 6.38 -1.66
N LYS A 100 4.71 7.60 -1.19
CA LYS A 100 4.74 7.90 0.26
C LYS A 100 3.66 7.19 1.07
N CYS A 101 2.64 6.61 0.42
CA CYS A 101 1.64 5.79 1.08
C CYS A 101 2.08 4.34 1.32
N GLU A 102 3.17 3.91 0.69
CA GLU A 102 3.68 2.55 0.82
C GLU A 102 4.37 2.35 2.17
N ASN A 103 4.04 1.25 2.85
CA ASN A 103 4.70 0.81 4.07
C ASN A 103 5.10 -0.66 3.91
N ASP A 104 6.39 -0.92 3.84
CA ASP A 104 6.96 -2.26 3.69
C ASP A 104 7.31 -2.90 5.05
N TYR A 105 7.00 -2.23 6.16
CA TYR A 105 7.36 -2.67 7.51
C TYR A 105 6.15 -3.19 8.27
N TYR A 106 6.39 -4.02 9.26
CA TYR A 106 5.35 -4.52 10.15
C TYR A 106 4.73 -3.39 10.99
N THR A 107 5.54 -2.42 11.41
CA THR A 107 5.06 -1.21 12.10
C THR A 107 5.35 0.05 11.28
N MET A 108 4.62 1.12 11.57
CA MET A 108 4.90 2.41 10.97
C MET A 108 6.24 2.98 11.46
N PRO A 109 7.00 3.65 10.59
CA PRO A 109 8.17 4.42 11.00
C PRO A 109 7.84 5.44 12.08
N GLY A 110 8.78 5.67 13.01
CA GLY A 110 8.63 6.62 14.10
C GLY A 110 7.80 6.16 15.30
N VAL A 111 7.38 4.90 15.32
CA VAL A 111 6.57 4.33 16.43
C VAL A 111 7.42 3.55 17.42
N CYS A 112 8.46 2.87 16.95
CA CYS A 112 9.26 1.96 17.75
C CYS A 112 10.75 2.29 17.67
N TYR A 113 11.39 2.40 18.83
CA TYR A 113 12.81 2.70 18.97
C TYR A 113 13.47 1.71 19.91
N ASN A 114 14.74 1.40 19.67
CA ASN A 114 15.53 0.64 20.64
C ASN A 114 16.01 1.52 21.81
N THR A 115 16.73 0.92 22.76
CA THR A 115 17.23 1.63 23.96
C THR A 115 18.31 2.69 23.64
N GLN A 116 18.88 2.65 22.43
CA GLN A 116 19.83 3.66 21.93
C GLN A 116 19.17 4.76 21.08
N GLY A 117 17.83 4.77 21.02
CA GLY A 117 17.09 5.76 20.23
C GLY A 117 17.09 5.53 18.72
N GLN A 118 17.51 4.34 18.26
CA GLN A 118 17.48 4.00 16.83
C GLN A 118 16.10 3.51 16.46
N GLU A 119 15.60 4.00 15.36
CA GLU A 119 14.26 3.72 14.85
C GLU A 119 14.19 2.31 14.21
N TYR A 120 13.08 1.59 14.44
CA TYR A 120 12.88 0.20 14.03
C TYR A 120 13.02 -0.02 12.52
N SER A 121 12.40 0.82 11.68
CA SER A 121 12.45 0.64 10.22
C SER A 121 13.88 0.80 9.68
N THR A 122 14.66 1.70 10.26
CA THR A 122 16.08 1.89 9.94
C THR A 122 16.91 0.64 10.26
N LEU A 123 16.65 0.03 11.42
CA LEU A 123 17.33 -1.21 11.82
C LEU A 123 16.98 -2.38 10.92
N VAL A 124 15.69 -2.53 10.57
CA VAL A 124 15.23 -3.57 9.63
C VAL A 124 15.84 -3.38 8.25
N ALA A 125 15.82 -2.17 7.71
CA ALA A 125 16.42 -1.87 6.41
C ALA A 125 17.90 -2.24 6.38
N LYS A 126 18.64 -1.87 7.42
CA LYS A 126 20.05 -2.20 7.56
C LYS A 126 20.29 -3.72 7.63
N GLU A 127 19.52 -4.44 8.43
CA GLU A 127 19.62 -5.90 8.55
C GLU A 127 19.30 -6.62 7.23
N MET A 128 18.40 -6.05 6.43
CA MET A 128 18.08 -6.56 5.10
C MET A 128 19.07 -6.14 4.00
N GLY A 129 20.14 -5.42 4.35
CA GLY A 129 21.19 -5.00 3.43
C GLY A 129 20.85 -3.77 2.58
N PHE A 130 19.84 -3.00 2.97
CA PHE A 130 19.55 -1.70 2.33
C PHE A 130 20.42 -0.63 2.96
N ASP A 131 21.01 0.22 2.10
CA ASP A 131 21.67 1.44 2.56
C ASP A 131 20.58 2.42 3.01
N SER A 132 20.46 2.57 4.31
CA SER A 132 19.39 3.34 4.90
C SER A 132 19.95 4.44 5.79
N GLU A 133 19.64 5.67 5.48
CA GLU A 133 19.80 6.78 6.39
C GLU A 133 18.83 6.67 7.58
N ALA A 134 19.15 7.34 8.67
CA ALA A 134 18.26 7.38 9.82
C ALA A 134 16.90 7.97 9.40
N TYR A 135 15.82 7.38 9.93
CA TYR A 135 14.46 7.88 9.69
C TYR A 135 14.32 9.36 10.09
N ASP A 136 13.94 10.18 9.14
CA ASP A 136 13.82 11.65 9.29
C ASP A 136 12.44 12.11 9.80
N GLY A 137 11.54 11.18 10.12
CA GLY A 137 10.16 11.44 10.51
C GLY A 137 9.19 11.72 9.36
N LYS A 138 9.64 11.68 8.12
CA LYS A 138 8.86 12.04 6.94
C LYS A 138 8.90 11.01 5.82
N THR A 139 10.07 10.43 5.58
CA THR A 139 10.30 9.55 4.43
C THR A 139 10.42 8.10 4.89
N MET A 140 9.58 7.23 4.37
CA MET A 140 9.70 5.78 4.63
C MET A 140 10.80 5.20 3.75
N ILE A 141 11.64 4.36 4.37
CA ILE A 141 12.64 3.58 3.64
C ILE A 141 11.90 2.42 2.98
N ARG A 142 12.03 2.27 1.67
CA ARG A 142 11.35 1.22 0.91
C ARG A 142 12.22 -0.03 0.86
N LEU A 143 11.67 -1.16 1.32
CA LEU A 143 12.32 -2.48 1.27
C LEU A 143 12.06 -3.22 -0.03
N ARG A 144 10.97 -2.87 -0.72
CA ARG A 144 10.52 -3.50 -1.94
C ARG A 144 11.12 -2.81 -3.16
N SER A 145 11.85 -3.56 -3.99
CA SER A 145 12.20 -3.09 -5.33
C SER A 145 10.96 -3.22 -6.23
N ASN A 146 10.48 -2.09 -6.72
CA ASN A 146 9.21 -2.00 -7.44
C ASN A 146 9.44 -1.90 -8.94
N ASN A 147 10.16 -2.83 -9.50
CA ASN A 147 10.43 -2.85 -10.94
C ASN A 147 9.47 -3.76 -11.73
N GLY A 148 8.55 -4.45 -11.03
CA GLY A 148 7.59 -5.35 -11.67
C GLY A 148 8.19 -6.59 -12.33
N ASP A 149 9.51 -6.73 -12.32
CA ASP A 149 10.19 -7.89 -12.90
C ASP A 149 10.13 -9.07 -11.94
N ILE A 150 9.14 -9.93 -12.18
CA ILE A 150 8.91 -11.16 -11.43
C ILE A 150 9.03 -12.40 -12.32
N ALA A 151 9.64 -12.30 -13.49
CA ALA A 151 9.65 -13.39 -14.48
C ALA A 151 10.23 -14.68 -13.89
N ASP A 152 11.38 -14.60 -13.24
CA ASP A 152 12.03 -15.77 -12.62
C ASP A 152 11.24 -16.31 -11.44
N LEU A 153 10.71 -15.45 -10.56
CA LEU A 153 9.84 -15.84 -9.45
C LEU A 153 8.57 -16.52 -9.94
N LYS A 154 7.95 -15.98 -11.00
CA LYS A 154 6.76 -16.56 -11.61
C LYS A 154 7.06 -17.94 -12.19
N LYS A 155 8.18 -18.09 -12.89
CA LYS A 155 8.64 -19.38 -13.43
C LYS A 155 8.83 -20.39 -12.30
N GLN A 156 9.59 -20.03 -11.27
CA GLN A 156 9.82 -20.86 -10.08
C GLN A 156 8.50 -21.27 -9.44
N ALA A 157 7.61 -20.33 -9.17
CA ALA A 157 6.30 -20.60 -8.56
C ALA A 157 5.48 -21.56 -9.42
N MET A 158 5.47 -21.38 -10.74
CA MET A 158 4.73 -22.26 -11.64
C MET A 158 5.29 -23.69 -11.65
N GLU A 159 6.61 -23.85 -11.65
CA GLU A 159 7.27 -25.16 -11.60
C GLU A 159 6.96 -25.88 -10.28
N GLU A 160 7.19 -25.21 -9.13
CA GLU A 160 6.95 -25.77 -7.80
C GLU A 160 5.47 -26.14 -7.59
N LEU A 161 4.54 -25.28 -8.01
CA LEU A 161 3.10 -25.49 -7.85
C LEU A 161 2.56 -26.56 -8.77
N SER A 162 3.05 -26.63 -10.01
CA SER A 162 2.67 -27.70 -10.95
C SER A 162 3.07 -29.07 -10.40
N ALA A 163 4.24 -29.18 -9.77
CA ALA A 163 4.73 -30.42 -9.18
C ALA A 163 3.82 -30.97 -8.07
N ILE A 164 3.05 -30.12 -7.40
CA ILE A 164 2.08 -30.50 -6.35
C ILE A 164 0.63 -30.49 -6.82
N GLY A 165 0.41 -30.41 -8.15
CA GLY A 165 -0.91 -30.54 -8.77
C GLY A 165 -1.78 -29.28 -8.72
N VAL A 166 -1.21 -28.08 -8.54
CA VAL A 166 -1.93 -26.82 -8.67
C VAL A 166 -2.24 -26.53 -10.13
N THR A 167 -3.47 -26.16 -10.42
CA THR A 167 -3.94 -25.78 -11.76
C THR A 167 -3.91 -24.25 -11.94
N PHE A 168 -3.55 -23.81 -13.15
CA PHE A 168 -3.47 -22.38 -13.51
C PHE A 168 -4.61 -22.01 -14.49
N PRO A 169 -5.07 -20.73 -14.46
CA PRO A 169 -4.68 -19.68 -13.52
C PRO A 169 -5.22 -19.92 -12.10
N VAL A 170 -4.42 -19.57 -11.08
CA VAL A 170 -4.90 -19.56 -9.69
C VAL A 170 -5.83 -18.35 -9.50
N LYS A 171 -7.05 -18.61 -9.03
CA LYS A 171 -8.05 -17.55 -8.83
C LYS A 171 -7.89 -16.91 -7.47
N ALA A 172 -7.49 -15.65 -7.46
CA ALA A 172 -7.49 -14.81 -6.26
C ALA A 172 -8.84 -14.09 -6.10
N ALA A 173 -9.35 -14.01 -4.87
CA ALA A 173 -10.54 -13.26 -4.53
C ALA A 173 -10.18 -12.14 -3.53
N TYR A 174 -10.63 -10.93 -3.83
CA TYR A 174 -10.50 -9.78 -2.94
C TYR A 174 -11.88 -9.37 -2.47
N PHE A 175 -12.10 -9.41 -1.15
CA PHE A 175 -13.39 -9.07 -0.56
C PHE A 175 -13.51 -7.57 -0.33
N ILE A 176 -14.64 -7.01 -0.75
CA ILE A 176 -14.96 -5.58 -0.62
C ILE A 176 -16.35 -5.39 -0.03
N ILE A 177 -16.55 -4.22 0.56
CA ILE A 177 -17.90 -3.79 0.99
C ILE A 177 -18.64 -3.27 -0.24
N ALA A 178 -19.59 -4.05 -0.75
CA ALA A 178 -20.30 -3.74 -2.00
C ALA A 178 -21.14 -2.44 -1.95
N SER A 179 -21.55 -1.99 -0.76
CA SER A 179 -22.26 -0.72 -0.57
C SER A 179 -21.37 0.52 -0.66
N SER A 180 -20.05 0.35 -0.75
CA SER A 180 -19.09 1.46 -0.83
C SER A 180 -18.61 1.64 -2.27
N THR A 181 -19.01 2.75 -2.90
CA THR A 181 -18.49 3.13 -4.23
C THR A 181 -16.97 3.23 -4.25
N SER A 182 -16.39 3.81 -3.22
CA SER A 182 -14.94 3.92 -3.07
C SER A 182 -14.25 2.54 -3.01
N ALA A 183 -14.85 1.54 -2.36
CA ALA A 183 -14.32 0.19 -2.31
C ALA A 183 -14.39 -0.51 -3.68
N LEU A 184 -15.47 -0.29 -4.43
CA LEU A 184 -15.62 -0.80 -5.81
C LEU A 184 -14.57 -0.20 -6.76
N ASP A 185 -14.38 1.12 -6.69
CA ASP A 185 -13.36 1.81 -7.48
C ASP A 185 -11.95 1.29 -7.13
N ASN A 186 -11.66 1.15 -5.84
CA ASN A 186 -10.38 0.61 -5.38
C ASN A 186 -10.14 -0.81 -5.89
N ALA A 187 -11.16 -1.68 -5.86
CA ALA A 187 -11.05 -3.03 -6.38
C ALA A 187 -10.80 -3.06 -7.89
N THR A 188 -11.41 -2.13 -8.62
CA THR A 188 -11.20 -2.00 -10.07
C THR A 188 -9.75 -1.62 -10.38
N ILE A 189 -9.19 -0.67 -9.63
CA ILE A 189 -7.77 -0.28 -9.79
C ILE A 189 -6.85 -1.43 -9.39
N LEU A 190 -7.12 -2.11 -8.27
CA LEU A 190 -6.29 -3.23 -7.81
C LEU A 190 -6.22 -4.38 -8.84
N LYS A 191 -7.27 -4.60 -9.64
CA LYS A 191 -7.25 -5.58 -10.72
C LYS A 191 -6.30 -5.21 -11.87
N GLN A 192 -5.93 -3.95 -11.98
CA GLN A 192 -5.04 -3.42 -13.02
C GLN A 192 -3.58 -3.37 -12.56
N CYS A 193 -3.35 -3.48 -11.26
CA CYS A 193 -2.03 -3.57 -10.65
C CYS A 193 -1.45 -4.99 -10.77
#